data_6d6c4726d0de4fd210b3426b915205ff
#
_entry.id   6d6c4726d0de4fd210b3426b915205ff
#
_cell.length_a   1.000
_cell.length_b   1.000
_cell.length_c   1.000
_cell.angle_alpha   90.00
_cell.angle_beta   90.00
_cell.angle_gamma   90.00
#
_symmetry.space_group_name_H-M   'P 1'
#
loop_
_entity.id
_entity.type
_entity.pdbx_description
1 polymer ?
#
loop_
_entity_poly.entity_id
_entity_poly.type
_entity_poly.pdbx_seq_one_letter_code
_entity_poly.pdbx_strand_id
1 'polypeptide(L)'
;MNNKPWITIMLTSKCNNYCSHCYINYDGEWDVSEVVECINDLKGTYNINLDGAEILTKPEYLSLFPLVDQHHLMTNGKAIYENPSLIDLLKQNGITDVSISYHYGIHDEVSSFRSSCVEQTIELLLSSNFNVTVMTMLNKKNFLLIPDICDFFVSFGIKKVMFANYICQGKNKDRNSILDKNEVNCALNSIHSMRQKYESSDFYVSRTGAFGFDSMHGCNLCCDAGTEGFVILPNRKVCPCVFLCENNFFIGEYAKGCDFLSCSTFAHDFYSCFALENLNYCTDK
;
A
#
# COMPACT_ATOMS: atom_id res chain seq x y z
N MET A 1 18.97 -18.28 3.76
CA MET A 1 18.06 -17.53 4.65
C MET A 1 16.68 -18.09 4.40
N ASN A 2 16.03 -18.68 5.40
CA ASN A 2 14.63 -19.12 5.23
C ASN A 2 13.77 -17.86 5.07
N ASN A 3 13.38 -17.52 3.86
CA ASN A 3 12.40 -16.48 3.62
C ASN A 3 11.04 -17.00 4.10
N LYS A 4 10.62 -16.55 5.27
CA LYS A 4 9.24 -16.79 5.71
C LYS A 4 8.28 -16.07 4.78
N PRO A 5 7.13 -16.67 4.46
CA PRO A 5 6.07 -15.97 3.72
C PRO A 5 5.57 -14.75 4.49
N TRP A 6 4.90 -13.84 3.78
CA TRP A 6 4.39 -12.60 4.35
C TRP A 6 2.90 -12.71 4.65
N ILE A 7 2.48 -12.12 5.74
CA ILE A 7 1.08 -11.92 6.04
C ILE A 7 0.83 -10.48 6.46
N THR A 8 -0.16 -9.85 5.84
CA THR A 8 -0.60 -8.50 6.21
C THR A 8 -1.90 -8.60 7.00
N ILE A 9 -1.91 -8.09 8.22
CA ILE A 9 -3.13 -7.97 9.03
C ILE A 9 -3.70 -6.57 8.80
N MET A 10 -4.88 -6.51 8.15
CA MET A 10 -5.62 -5.26 7.96
C MET A 10 -6.39 -4.94 9.24
N LEU A 11 -5.94 -3.95 10.00
CA LEU A 11 -6.44 -3.66 11.35
C LEU A 11 -7.85 -3.05 11.36
N THR A 12 -8.17 -2.25 10.34
CA THR A 12 -9.43 -1.51 10.29
C THR A 12 -9.84 -1.18 8.86
N SER A 13 -11.13 -1.10 8.62
CA SER A 13 -11.72 -0.51 7.41
C SER A 13 -12.06 0.98 7.57
N LYS A 14 -11.89 1.54 8.78
CA LYS A 14 -12.18 2.95 9.06
C LYS A 14 -11.09 3.86 8.51
N CYS A 15 -11.54 4.99 7.97
CA CYS A 15 -10.66 6.05 7.48
C CYS A 15 -11.28 7.41 7.77
N ASN A 16 -10.44 8.39 8.10
CA ASN A 16 -10.85 9.79 8.32
C ASN A 16 -10.81 10.63 7.04
N ASN A 17 -10.55 10.01 5.88
CA ASN A 17 -10.50 10.66 4.58
C ASN A 17 -11.48 9.98 3.60
N TYR A 18 -11.87 10.72 2.56
CA TYR A 18 -12.64 10.19 1.43
C TYR A 18 -11.80 10.30 0.16
N CYS A 19 -11.52 9.14 -0.46
CA CYS A 19 -10.78 9.07 -1.71
C CYS A 19 -11.62 8.38 -2.78
N SER A 20 -11.76 9.02 -3.95
CA SER A 20 -12.54 8.46 -5.05
C SER A 20 -11.94 7.20 -5.67
N HIS A 21 -10.64 6.96 -5.43
CA HIS A 21 -9.89 5.78 -5.91
C HIS A 21 -9.70 4.71 -4.84
N CYS A 22 -10.33 4.84 -3.68
CA CYS A 22 -10.12 3.92 -2.56
C CYS A 22 -10.56 2.50 -2.92
N TYR A 23 -9.65 1.55 -2.78
CA TYR A 23 -9.88 0.13 -3.08
C TYR A 23 -10.55 -0.64 -1.93
N ILE A 24 -10.68 -0.04 -0.75
CA ILE A 24 -11.28 -0.69 0.42
C ILE A 24 -12.76 -0.97 0.17
N ASN A 25 -13.15 -2.24 0.23
CA ASN A 25 -14.51 -2.74 0.00
C ASN A 25 -14.98 -3.75 1.04
N TYR A 26 -14.23 -3.87 2.15
CA TYR A 26 -14.55 -4.70 3.30
C TYR A 26 -14.87 -3.83 4.52
N ASP A 27 -15.54 -4.42 5.50
CA ASP A 27 -15.89 -3.77 6.75
C ASP A 27 -15.25 -4.51 7.95
N GLY A 28 -15.14 -3.80 9.06
CA GLY A 28 -14.68 -4.33 10.33
C GLY A 28 -13.52 -3.58 10.95
N GLU A 29 -13.24 -3.94 12.17
CA GLU A 29 -12.16 -3.42 12.99
C GLU A 29 -11.75 -4.49 14.00
N TRP A 30 -10.44 -4.63 14.22
CA TRP A 30 -9.93 -5.53 15.24
C TRP A 30 -9.88 -4.84 16.61
N ASP A 31 -10.06 -5.62 17.67
CA ASP A 31 -9.61 -5.20 18.98
C ASP A 31 -8.11 -5.45 19.12
N VAL A 32 -7.40 -4.56 19.84
CA VAL A 32 -5.94 -4.66 20.02
C VAL A 32 -5.54 -6.01 20.62
N SER A 33 -6.29 -6.49 21.63
CA SER A 33 -6.03 -7.78 22.26
C SER A 33 -6.14 -8.97 21.30
N GLU A 34 -7.12 -8.94 20.39
CA GLU A 34 -7.29 -9.99 19.39
C GLU A 34 -6.14 -9.99 18.36
N VAL A 35 -5.65 -8.79 17.97
CA VAL A 35 -4.47 -8.68 17.10
C VAL A 35 -3.23 -9.23 17.78
N VAL A 36 -3.03 -8.95 19.08
CA VAL A 36 -1.92 -9.53 19.86
C VAL A 36 -1.96 -11.06 19.84
N GLU A 37 -3.13 -11.66 20.01
CA GLU A 37 -3.29 -13.12 19.91
C GLU A 37 -2.97 -13.63 18.50
N CYS A 38 -3.46 -12.95 17.47
CA CYS A 38 -3.19 -13.27 16.06
C CYS A 38 -1.69 -13.18 15.74
N ILE A 39 -1.02 -12.12 16.16
CA ILE A 39 0.44 -11.96 16.00
C ILE A 39 1.19 -13.11 16.69
N ASN A 40 0.82 -13.45 17.93
CA ASN A 40 1.48 -14.52 18.67
C ASN A 40 1.30 -15.90 18.02
N ASP A 41 0.17 -16.13 17.35
CA ASP A 41 -0.09 -17.35 16.60
C ASP A 41 0.76 -17.44 15.32
N LEU A 42 0.92 -16.33 14.61
CA LEU A 42 1.50 -16.30 13.26
C LEU A 42 3.01 -16.02 13.20
N LYS A 43 3.59 -15.30 14.17
CA LYS A 43 4.98 -14.81 14.12
C LYS A 43 6.05 -15.89 14.00
N GLY A 44 5.73 -17.13 14.36
CA GLY A 44 6.64 -18.28 14.18
C GLY A 44 6.84 -18.67 12.73
N THR A 45 5.78 -18.56 11.93
CA THR A 45 5.68 -19.05 10.55
C THR A 45 5.79 -17.91 9.52
N TYR A 46 5.25 -16.73 9.81
CA TYR A 46 5.14 -15.62 8.86
C TYR A 46 5.96 -14.40 9.28
N ASN A 47 6.37 -13.61 8.29
CA ASN A 47 6.71 -12.20 8.48
C ASN A 47 5.40 -11.41 8.48
N ILE A 48 5.15 -10.62 9.51
CA ILE A 48 3.86 -9.96 9.72
C ILE A 48 3.98 -8.48 9.41
N ASN A 49 3.07 -7.97 8.58
CA ASN A 49 2.85 -6.55 8.36
C ASN A 49 1.50 -6.13 8.95
N LEU A 50 1.45 -4.93 9.52
CA LEU A 50 0.24 -4.29 10.00
C LEU A 50 -0.13 -3.17 9.04
N ASP A 51 -1.37 -3.17 8.57
CA ASP A 51 -1.90 -2.13 7.68
C ASP A 51 -3.39 -1.91 7.97
N GLY A 52 -4.05 -1.03 7.21
CA GLY A 52 -5.47 -0.72 7.36
C GLY A 52 -5.92 0.34 6.36
N ALA A 53 -7.19 0.72 6.45
CA ALA A 53 -7.67 1.87 5.69
C ALA A 53 -6.98 3.15 6.17
N GLU A 54 -6.99 3.40 7.50
CA GLU A 54 -6.16 4.43 8.15
C GLU A 54 -5.94 4.03 9.63
N ILE A 55 -4.76 3.56 9.94
CA ILE A 55 -4.41 3.06 11.28
C ILE A 55 -4.54 4.16 12.34
N LEU A 56 -4.21 5.40 11.99
CA LEU A 56 -4.24 6.52 12.93
C LEU A 56 -5.65 6.99 13.32
N THR A 57 -6.71 6.38 12.79
CA THR A 57 -8.08 6.57 13.32
C THR A 57 -8.24 5.93 14.71
N LYS A 58 -7.36 5.00 15.09
CA LYS A 58 -7.28 4.34 16.39
C LYS A 58 -5.81 4.23 16.79
N PRO A 59 -5.23 5.31 17.38
CA PRO A 59 -3.79 5.37 17.67
C PRO A 59 -3.26 4.25 18.59
N GLU A 60 -4.14 3.57 19.33
CA GLU A 60 -3.80 2.40 20.16
C GLU A 60 -3.18 1.26 19.34
N TYR A 61 -3.48 1.17 18.04
CA TYR A 61 -2.85 0.21 17.15
C TYR A 61 -1.33 0.39 17.01
N LEU A 62 -0.81 1.58 17.28
CA LEU A 62 0.64 1.81 17.24
C LEU A 62 1.41 0.93 18.21
N SER A 63 0.79 0.54 19.34
CA SER A 63 1.40 -0.37 20.32
C SER A 63 1.67 -1.79 19.78
N LEU A 64 1.10 -2.14 18.62
CA LEU A 64 1.29 -3.43 17.97
C LEU A 64 2.58 -3.51 17.13
N PHE A 65 3.11 -2.37 16.67
CA PHE A 65 4.26 -2.32 15.77
C PHE A 65 5.53 -2.95 16.38
N PRO A 66 5.88 -2.71 17.65
CA PRO A 66 7.01 -3.38 18.27
C PRO A 66 6.89 -4.91 18.37
N LEU A 67 5.67 -5.46 18.27
CA LEU A 67 5.42 -6.90 18.36
C LEU A 67 5.73 -7.65 17.04
N VAL A 68 5.77 -6.93 15.91
CA VAL A 68 5.98 -7.47 14.56
C VAL A 68 7.28 -6.98 13.92
N ASP A 69 8.10 -6.23 14.66
CA ASP A 69 9.36 -5.66 14.19
C ASP A 69 9.19 -4.76 12.94
N GLN A 70 8.03 -4.10 12.85
CA GLN A 70 7.71 -3.18 11.76
C GLN A 70 7.99 -1.74 12.18
N HIS A 71 8.80 -1.03 11.39
CA HIS A 71 9.16 0.37 11.61
C HIS A 71 8.53 1.33 10.62
N HIS A 72 7.64 0.82 9.77
CA HIS A 72 7.02 1.54 8.67
C HIS A 72 5.51 1.66 8.88
N LEU A 73 4.98 2.87 8.73
CA LEU A 73 3.56 3.19 8.75
C LEU A 73 3.10 3.74 7.39
N MET A 74 1.96 3.27 6.89
CA MET A 74 1.25 3.89 5.77
C MET A 74 0.09 4.75 6.30
N THR A 75 -0.04 5.99 5.81
CA THR A 75 -1.08 6.92 6.25
C THR A 75 -1.46 7.92 5.15
N ASN A 76 -2.67 8.46 5.23
CA ASN A 76 -3.07 9.63 4.45
C ASN A 76 -2.56 10.96 5.03
N GLY A 77 -2.02 10.95 6.25
CA GLY A 77 -1.43 12.09 6.93
C GLY A 77 -2.41 13.00 7.68
N LYS A 78 -3.72 12.86 7.48
CA LYS A 78 -4.72 13.77 8.05
C LYS A 78 -4.71 13.78 9.58
N ALA A 79 -4.61 12.61 10.21
CA ALA A 79 -4.57 12.53 11.68
C ALA A 79 -3.35 13.25 12.26
N ILE A 80 -2.18 13.16 11.61
CA ILE A 80 -0.95 13.85 12.02
C ILE A 80 -1.11 15.37 11.84
N TYR A 81 -1.70 15.81 10.72
CA TYR A 81 -2.00 17.24 10.49
C TYR A 81 -2.91 17.81 11.57
N GLU A 82 -3.99 17.11 11.92
CA GLU A 82 -4.97 17.55 12.93
C GLU A 82 -4.42 17.43 14.36
N ASN A 83 -3.51 16.49 14.62
CA ASN A 83 -2.88 16.26 15.92
C ASN A 83 -1.38 15.99 15.79
N PRO A 84 -0.53 17.02 15.75
CA PRO A 84 0.93 16.87 15.65
C PRO A 84 1.59 16.08 16.78
N SER A 85 0.93 15.94 17.94
CA SER A 85 1.48 15.12 19.04
C SER A 85 1.58 13.63 18.72
N LEU A 86 0.91 13.16 17.66
CA LEU A 86 1.09 11.80 17.14
C LEU A 86 2.52 11.51 16.71
N ILE A 87 3.31 12.52 16.35
CA ILE A 87 4.74 12.39 16.05
C ILE A 87 5.50 11.71 17.19
N ASP A 88 5.27 12.14 18.43
CA ASP A 88 5.93 11.55 19.60
C ASP A 88 5.46 10.11 19.84
N LEU A 89 4.17 9.85 19.62
CA LEU A 89 3.61 8.51 19.75
C LEU A 89 4.16 7.54 18.69
N LEU A 90 4.34 8.00 17.44
CA LEU A 90 5.00 7.22 16.39
C LEU A 90 6.41 6.82 16.80
N LYS A 91 7.22 7.78 17.28
CA LYS A 91 8.61 7.53 17.76
C LYS A 91 8.65 6.57 18.95
N GLN A 92 7.75 6.74 19.92
CA GLN A 92 7.65 5.87 21.09
C GLN A 92 7.37 4.40 20.71
N ASN A 93 6.67 4.18 19.61
CA ASN A 93 6.37 2.84 19.11
C ASN A 93 7.34 2.35 18.03
N GLY A 94 8.49 3.01 17.87
CA GLY A 94 9.58 2.56 17.00
C GLY A 94 9.34 2.81 15.51
N ILE A 95 8.35 3.63 15.13
CA ILE A 95 8.13 4.02 13.74
C ILE A 95 9.20 5.03 13.33
N THR A 96 9.94 4.70 12.28
CA THR A 96 10.99 5.55 11.69
C THR A 96 10.70 5.92 10.25
N ASP A 97 9.85 5.14 9.59
CA ASP A 97 9.53 5.26 8.18
C ASP A 97 8.03 5.48 7.99
N VAL A 98 7.66 6.50 7.23
CA VAL A 98 6.26 6.83 6.95
C VAL A 98 6.05 6.92 5.44
N SER A 99 5.12 6.10 4.94
CA SER A 99 4.60 6.27 3.58
C SER A 99 3.34 7.12 3.62
N ILE A 100 3.36 8.25 2.95
CA ILE A 100 2.23 9.18 2.89
C ILE A 100 1.61 9.19 1.49
N SER A 101 0.28 9.13 1.43
CA SER A 101 -0.46 9.17 0.16
C SER A 101 -0.54 10.59 -0.37
N TYR A 102 0.10 10.87 -1.51
CA TYR A 102 0.01 12.16 -2.18
C TYR A 102 0.01 11.98 -3.71
N HIS A 103 -1.03 12.46 -4.38
CA HIS A 103 -1.26 12.27 -5.81
C HIS A 103 -1.05 13.59 -6.55
N TYR A 104 0.22 14.01 -6.71
CA TYR A 104 0.59 15.26 -7.36
C TYR A 104 -0.18 15.49 -8.68
N GLY A 105 -0.66 16.70 -8.87
CA GLY A 105 -1.42 17.13 -10.04
C GLY A 105 -2.92 16.80 -9.99
N ILE A 106 -3.34 15.78 -9.18
CA ILE A 106 -4.75 15.36 -9.10
C ILE A 106 -5.25 15.16 -7.67
N HIS A 107 -4.43 15.45 -6.65
CA HIS A 107 -4.76 15.09 -5.27
C HIS A 107 -6.10 15.66 -4.81
N ASP A 108 -6.35 16.95 -5.04
CA ASP A 108 -7.57 17.63 -4.61
C ASP A 108 -8.83 17.21 -5.39
N GLU A 109 -8.66 16.49 -6.50
CA GLU A 109 -9.77 15.89 -7.24
C GLU A 109 -10.15 14.51 -6.71
N VAL A 110 -9.18 13.77 -6.14
CA VAL A 110 -9.35 12.36 -5.77
C VAL A 110 -9.40 12.13 -4.26
N SER A 111 -9.09 13.15 -3.44
CA SER A 111 -9.03 13.10 -1.98
C SER A 111 -9.76 14.28 -1.36
N SER A 112 -10.44 14.08 -0.23
CA SER A 112 -11.06 15.16 0.53
C SER A 112 -10.08 15.88 1.47
N PHE A 113 -8.91 15.31 1.73
CA PHE A 113 -7.82 15.96 2.46
C PHE A 113 -6.93 16.70 1.47
N ARG A 114 -6.78 18.01 1.59
CA ARG A 114 -6.16 18.86 0.58
C ARG A 114 -4.66 18.62 0.43
N SER A 115 -4.16 18.78 -0.79
CA SER A 115 -2.74 18.69 -1.13
C SER A 115 -1.84 19.55 -0.25
N SER A 116 -2.22 20.81 -0.03
CA SER A 116 -1.48 21.74 0.85
C SER A 116 -1.38 21.28 2.31
N CYS A 117 -2.39 20.56 2.82
CA CYS A 117 -2.33 19.97 4.16
C CYS A 117 -1.43 18.73 4.21
N VAL A 118 -1.40 17.92 3.13
CA VAL A 118 -0.45 16.81 2.99
C VAL A 118 0.98 17.31 2.95
N GLU A 119 1.24 18.39 2.20
CA GLU A 119 2.57 19.04 2.12
C GLU A 119 3.05 19.49 3.49
N GLN A 120 2.21 20.17 4.28
CA GLN A 120 2.54 20.56 5.65
C GLN A 120 2.81 19.34 6.56
N THR A 121 2.07 18.24 6.36
CA THR A 121 2.32 17.00 7.11
C THR A 121 3.67 16.39 6.73
N ILE A 122 4.04 16.42 5.45
CA ILE A 122 5.35 15.96 4.98
C ILE A 122 6.47 16.80 5.59
N GLU A 123 6.35 18.13 5.59
CA GLU A 123 7.33 19.02 6.23
C GLU A 123 7.50 18.71 7.71
N LEU A 124 6.39 18.49 8.42
CA LEU A 124 6.42 18.11 9.83
C LEU A 124 7.13 16.77 10.05
N LEU A 125 6.86 15.76 9.24
CA LEU A 125 7.53 14.45 9.32
C LEU A 125 9.03 14.57 9.02
N LEU A 126 9.42 15.29 7.97
CA LEU A 126 10.84 15.51 7.61
C LEU A 126 11.57 16.26 8.71
N SER A 127 11.00 17.35 9.24
CA SER A 127 11.60 18.13 10.34
C SER A 127 11.68 17.32 11.64
N SER A 128 10.86 16.30 11.78
CA SER A 128 10.87 15.35 12.89
C SER A 128 11.79 14.15 12.68
N ASN A 129 12.60 14.14 11.60
CA ASN A 129 13.57 13.09 11.23
C ASN A 129 12.95 11.72 10.89
N PHE A 130 11.75 11.69 10.30
CA PHE A 130 11.22 10.47 9.68
C PHE A 130 11.76 10.28 8.27
N ASN A 131 11.94 9.02 7.86
CA ASN A 131 12.12 8.66 6.47
C ASN A 131 10.76 8.69 5.77
N VAL A 132 10.55 9.68 4.91
CA VAL A 132 9.26 9.84 4.23
C VAL A 132 9.32 9.25 2.82
N THR A 133 8.40 8.32 2.54
CA THR A 133 8.12 7.84 1.19
C THR A 133 6.78 8.44 0.73
N VAL A 134 6.74 9.02 -0.45
CA VAL A 134 5.46 9.44 -1.03
C VAL A 134 4.91 8.32 -1.90
N MET A 135 3.66 7.93 -1.66
CA MET A 135 2.92 6.99 -2.51
C MET A 135 1.97 7.75 -3.43
N THR A 136 2.18 7.60 -4.73
CA THR A 136 1.34 8.22 -5.76
C THR A 136 0.65 7.15 -6.60
N MET A 137 -0.69 7.14 -6.56
CA MET A 137 -1.49 6.34 -7.47
C MET A 137 -1.51 6.99 -8.85
N LEU A 138 -1.25 6.17 -9.89
CA LEU A 138 -1.29 6.58 -11.29
C LEU A 138 -2.60 6.12 -11.95
N ASN A 139 -3.19 7.03 -12.71
CA ASN A 139 -4.35 6.80 -13.54
C ASN A 139 -4.23 7.61 -14.85
N LYS A 140 -5.26 7.61 -15.69
CA LYS A 140 -5.25 8.34 -16.96
C LYS A 140 -4.99 9.85 -16.87
N LYS A 141 -5.21 10.46 -15.69
CA LYS A 141 -5.02 11.91 -15.52
C LYS A 141 -3.57 12.30 -15.22
N ASN A 142 -2.77 11.40 -14.59
CA ASN A 142 -1.47 11.77 -14.08
C ASN A 142 -0.30 10.85 -14.50
N PHE A 143 -0.52 9.75 -15.23
CA PHE A 143 0.57 8.84 -15.59
C PHE A 143 1.65 9.49 -16.48
N LEU A 144 1.30 10.52 -17.24
CA LEU A 144 2.27 11.29 -18.04
C LEU A 144 3.06 12.30 -17.20
N LEU A 145 2.64 12.59 -15.98
CA LEU A 145 3.28 13.55 -15.07
C LEU A 145 4.40 12.92 -14.22
N ILE A 146 4.78 11.65 -14.46
CA ILE A 146 5.82 10.96 -13.66
C ILE A 146 7.11 11.77 -13.54
N PRO A 147 7.67 12.40 -14.60
CA PRO A 147 8.84 13.24 -14.46
C PRO A 147 8.61 14.44 -13.53
N ASP A 148 7.50 15.17 -13.71
CA ASP A 148 7.16 16.33 -12.90
C ASP A 148 6.94 15.95 -11.44
N ILE A 149 6.32 14.79 -11.18
CA ILE A 149 6.12 14.22 -9.85
C ILE A 149 7.48 13.97 -9.18
N CYS A 150 8.42 13.35 -9.88
CA CYS A 150 9.75 13.09 -9.34
C CYS A 150 10.51 14.38 -9.04
N ASP A 151 10.52 15.33 -9.99
CA ASP A 151 11.22 16.60 -9.86
C ASP A 151 10.64 17.44 -8.71
N PHE A 152 9.30 17.45 -8.56
CA PHE A 152 8.62 18.11 -7.43
C PHE A 152 9.04 17.51 -6.08
N PHE A 153 9.00 16.18 -5.93
CA PHE A 153 9.34 15.56 -4.65
C PHE A 153 10.82 15.66 -4.30
N VAL A 154 11.72 15.63 -5.30
CA VAL A 154 13.14 15.93 -5.08
C VAL A 154 13.31 17.35 -4.54
N SER A 155 12.65 18.35 -5.15
CA SER A 155 12.73 19.75 -4.68
C SER A 155 12.12 19.94 -3.29
N PHE A 156 11.18 19.09 -2.90
CA PHE A 156 10.56 19.07 -1.58
C PHE A 156 11.40 18.38 -0.50
N GLY A 157 12.53 17.75 -0.87
CA GLY A 157 13.41 17.03 0.05
C GLY A 157 13.01 15.58 0.33
N ILE A 158 12.04 15.03 -0.41
CA ILE A 158 11.68 13.61 -0.34
C ILE A 158 12.80 12.77 -0.94
N LYS A 159 13.11 11.63 -0.29
CA LYS A 159 14.12 10.68 -0.77
C LYS A 159 13.55 9.47 -1.50
N LYS A 160 12.25 9.25 -1.42
CA LYS A 160 11.63 8.08 -2.05
C LYS A 160 10.21 8.37 -2.54
N VAL A 161 9.95 8.04 -3.79
CA VAL A 161 8.60 7.98 -4.36
C VAL A 161 8.27 6.54 -4.75
N MET A 162 7.03 6.14 -4.49
CA MET A 162 6.50 4.84 -4.92
C MET A 162 5.23 5.05 -5.75
N PHE A 163 5.27 4.58 -6.98
CA PHE A 163 4.11 4.60 -7.87
C PHE A 163 3.27 3.34 -7.73
N ALA A 164 1.95 3.52 -7.59
CA ALA A 164 0.97 2.45 -7.61
C ALA A 164 0.05 2.63 -8.83
N ASN A 165 -0.28 1.56 -9.53
CA ASN A 165 -1.27 1.63 -10.59
C ASN A 165 -2.68 1.61 -9.99
N TYR A 166 -3.60 2.37 -10.58
CA TYR A 166 -5.01 2.33 -10.22
C TYR A 166 -5.59 0.94 -10.51
N ILE A 167 -6.18 0.33 -9.51
CA ILE A 167 -6.94 -0.92 -9.62
C ILE A 167 -8.42 -0.59 -9.44
N CYS A 168 -9.24 -0.98 -10.42
CA CYS A 168 -10.67 -0.68 -10.45
C CYS A 168 -11.45 -1.55 -9.47
N GLN A 169 -11.32 -1.22 -8.19
CA GLN A 169 -11.96 -1.90 -7.07
C GLN A 169 -12.45 -0.90 -6.04
N GLY A 170 -13.19 -1.38 -5.04
CA GLY A 170 -13.68 -0.55 -3.95
C GLY A 170 -15.07 0.03 -4.20
N LYS A 171 -15.43 1.02 -3.39
CA LYS A 171 -16.79 1.60 -3.40
C LYS A 171 -17.05 2.51 -4.62
N ASN A 172 -16.01 3.12 -5.16
CA ASN A 172 -16.10 4.11 -6.24
C ASN A 172 -15.32 3.66 -7.49
N LYS A 173 -15.70 2.50 -8.03
CA LYS A 173 -15.06 1.95 -9.24
C LYS A 173 -15.24 2.89 -10.44
N ASP A 174 -14.13 3.38 -10.99
CA ASP A 174 -14.13 4.20 -12.21
C ASP A 174 -13.29 3.55 -13.31
N ARG A 175 -13.96 2.89 -14.26
CA ARG A 175 -13.29 2.25 -15.39
C ARG A 175 -12.59 3.23 -16.32
N ASN A 176 -13.01 4.50 -16.34
CA ASN A 176 -12.38 5.53 -17.18
C ASN A 176 -11.00 5.95 -16.64
N SER A 177 -10.71 5.65 -15.38
CA SER A 177 -9.40 5.90 -14.76
C SER A 177 -8.37 4.81 -15.01
N ILE A 178 -8.77 3.64 -15.55
CA ILE A 178 -7.88 2.51 -15.81
C ILE A 178 -6.89 2.85 -16.92
N LEU A 179 -5.60 2.62 -16.68
CA LEU A 179 -4.57 2.65 -17.72
C LEU A 179 -4.71 1.41 -18.62
N ASP A 180 -4.73 1.58 -19.92
CA ASP A 180 -4.61 0.47 -20.85
C ASP A 180 -3.16 -0.08 -20.86
N LYS A 181 -2.95 -1.21 -21.57
CA LYS A 181 -1.62 -1.86 -21.61
C LYS A 181 -0.52 -0.96 -22.20
N ASN A 182 -0.83 -0.10 -23.16
CA ASN A 182 0.12 0.83 -23.76
C ASN A 182 0.45 1.97 -22.77
N GLU A 183 -0.55 2.49 -22.08
CA GLU A 183 -0.40 3.53 -21.06
C GLU A 183 0.41 3.00 -19.86
N VAL A 184 0.18 1.73 -19.43
CA VAL A 184 1.00 1.06 -18.40
C VAL A 184 2.47 0.96 -18.87
N ASN A 185 2.72 0.52 -20.11
CA ASN A 185 4.09 0.44 -20.65
C ASN A 185 4.74 1.84 -20.74
N CYS A 186 3.99 2.87 -21.10
CA CYS A 186 4.48 4.24 -21.10
C CYS A 186 4.87 4.69 -19.70
N ALA A 187 4.04 4.42 -18.69
CA ALA A 187 4.32 4.72 -17.29
C ALA A 187 5.58 3.97 -16.80
N LEU A 188 5.71 2.67 -17.12
CA LEU A 188 6.88 1.87 -16.76
C LEU A 188 8.18 2.41 -17.36
N ASN A 189 8.15 2.79 -18.65
CA ASN A 189 9.29 3.41 -19.33
C ASN A 189 9.68 4.74 -18.65
N SER A 190 8.69 5.55 -18.29
CA SER A 190 8.92 6.81 -17.60
C SER A 190 9.52 6.60 -16.20
N ILE A 191 9.00 5.64 -15.42
CA ILE A 191 9.56 5.25 -14.12
C ILE A 191 11.01 4.78 -14.27
N HIS A 192 11.29 3.96 -15.28
CA HIS A 192 12.66 3.49 -15.56
C HIS A 192 13.61 4.64 -15.90
N SER A 193 13.17 5.56 -16.76
CA SER A 193 13.96 6.75 -17.12
C SER A 193 14.25 7.64 -15.88
N MET A 194 13.28 7.78 -14.97
CA MET A 194 13.49 8.53 -13.73
C MET A 194 14.44 7.81 -12.77
N ARG A 195 14.40 6.47 -12.68
CA ARG A 195 15.42 5.70 -11.95
C ARG A 195 16.82 5.98 -12.46
N GLN A 196 17.03 5.97 -13.78
CA GLN A 196 18.32 6.27 -14.40
C GLN A 196 18.73 7.72 -14.13
N LYS A 197 17.80 8.69 -14.29
CA LYS A 197 18.07 10.12 -14.01
C LYS A 197 18.60 10.35 -12.60
N TYR A 198 18.08 9.63 -11.63
CA TYR A 198 18.38 9.81 -10.20
C TYR A 198 19.32 8.75 -9.62
N GLU A 199 19.88 7.84 -10.44
CA GLU A 199 20.73 6.72 -9.99
C GLU A 199 21.91 7.14 -9.11
N SER A 200 22.48 8.31 -9.37
CA SER A 200 23.62 8.86 -8.60
C SER A 200 23.19 9.79 -7.45
N SER A 201 21.91 9.91 -7.17
CA SER A 201 21.35 10.77 -6.13
C SER A 201 20.80 9.97 -4.95
N ASP A 202 20.46 10.66 -3.86
CA ASP A 202 19.77 10.07 -2.70
C ASP A 202 18.25 9.85 -2.94
N PHE A 203 17.76 10.07 -4.16
CA PHE A 203 16.35 9.94 -4.49
C PHE A 203 16.06 8.61 -5.18
N TYR A 204 15.17 7.82 -4.59
CA TYR A 204 14.82 6.49 -5.06
C TYR A 204 13.40 6.45 -5.65
N VAL A 205 13.30 6.01 -6.91
CA VAL A 205 12.04 5.85 -7.63
C VAL A 205 11.65 4.37 -7.64
N SER A 206 10.49 4.05 -7.08
CA SER A 206 9.98 2.68 -6.98
C SER A 206 8.56 2.53 -7.52
N ARG A 207 8.09 1.30 -7.64
CA ARG A 207 6.72 0.97 -8.01
C ARG A 207 6.19 -0.24 -7.26
N THR A 208 4.87 -0.34 -7.15
CA THR A 208 4.21 -1.55 -6.64
C THR A 208 4.11 -2.63 -7.72
N GLY A 209 3.78 -3.85 -7.31
CA GLY A 209 3.51 -4.97 -8.21
C GLY A 209 2.30 -4.79 -9.14
N ALA A 210 1.42 -3.83 -8.85
CA ALA A 210 0.23 -3.56 -9.64
C ALA A 210 0.50 -3.02 -11.07
N PHE A 211 1.75 -3.01 -11.53
CA PHE A 211 2.16 -2.76 -12.92
C PHE A 211 2.54 -4.03 -13.68
N GLY A 212 2.45 -5.20 -13.03
CA GLY A 212 2.99 -6.45 -13.53
C GLY A 212 4.47 -6.66 -13.15
N PHE A 213 4.97 -7.85 -13.41
CA PHE A 213 6.30 -8.33 -13.02
C PHE A 213 7.07 -8.75 -14.26
N ASP A 214 7.62 -7.81 -15.02
CA ASP A 214 8.43 -8.16 -16.16
C ASP A 214 9.91 -7.81 -15.93
N SER A 215 10.80 -8.63 -16.49
CA SER A 215 12.24 -8.49 -16.38
C SER A 215 12.80 -7.30 -17.15
N MET A 216 12.08 -6.81 -18.17
CA MET A 216 12.55 -5.70 -19.02
C MET A 216 12.65 -4.38 -18.26
N HIS A 217 11.86 -4.22 -17.19
CA HIS A 217 11.85 -3.02 -16.36
C HIS A 217 12.56 -3.21 -15.01
N GLY A 218 13.46 -4.19 -14.92
CA GLY A 218 14.31 -4.42 -13.74
C GLY A 218 13.55 -5.01 -12.54
N CYS A 219 12.40 -5.62 -12.75
CA CYS A 219 11.66 -6.31 -11.71
C CYS A 219 11.89 -7.82 -11.84
N ASN A 220 12.72 -8.38 -10.96
CA ASN A 220 12.93 -9.82 -10.84
C ASN A 220 11.96 -10.47 -9.84
N LEU A 221 10.93 -9.74 -9.40
CA LEU A 221 9.95 -10.21 -8.45
C LEU A 221 8.80 -10.87 -9.19
N CYS A 222 8.30 -11.94 -8.63
CA CYS A 222 7.07 -12.60 -9.04
C CYS A 222 5.91 -12.13 -8.14
N CYS A 223 4.66 -12.30 -8.60
CA CYS A 223 3.50 -12.09 -7.75
C CYS A 223 3.43 -13.21 -6.71
N ASP A 224 3.50 -12.86 -5.45
CA ASP A 224 3.45 -13.79 -4.31
C ASP A 224 2.02 -13.96 -3.73
N ALA A 225 1.03 -13.27 -4.33
CA ALA A 225 -0.36 -13.29 -3.87
C ALA A 225 -0.92 -14.73 -3.77
N GLY A 226 -1.32 -15.12 -2.56
CA GLY A 226 -1.88 -16.43 -2.28
C GLY A 226 -0.91 -17.61 -2.29
N THR A 227 0.40 -17.36 -2.43
CA THR A 227 1.47 -18.36 -2.36
C THR A 227 2.44 -18.09 -1.21
N GLU A 228 3.12 -16.95 -1.25
CA GLU A 228 4.02 -16.48 -0.19
C GLU A 228 3.50 -15.20 0.48
N GLY A 229 2.43 -14.58 -0.05
CA GLY A 229 1.78 -13.39 0.46
C GLY A 229 0.29 -13.61 0.73
N PHE A 230 -0.17 -13.22 1.92
CA PHE A 230 -1.55 -13.34 2.36
C PHE A 230 -2.00 -12.08 3.09
N VAL A 231 -3.32 -11.86 3.11
CA VAL A 231 -3.96 -10.73 3.80
C VAL A 231 -5.09 -11.23 4.68
N ILE A 232 -5.06 -10.91 5.96
CA ILE A 232 -6.18 -11.12 6.88
C ILE A 232 -6.95 -9.81 7.03
N LEU A 233 -8.23 -9.83 6.70
CA LEU A 233 -9.12 -8.69 6.84
C LEU A 233 -9.65 -8.54 8.27
N PRO A 234 -10.21 -7.36 8.64
CA PRO A 234 -10.78 -7.14 9.97
C PRO A 234 -11.93 -8.10 10.30
N ASN A 235 -12.63 -8.61 9.30
CA ASN A 235 -13.70 -9.61 9.44
C ASN A 235 -13.19 -11.06 9.44
N ARG A 236 -11.88 -11.28 9.63
CA ARG A 236 -11.19 -12.57 9.67
C ARG A 236 -11.07 -13.30 8.33
N LYS A 237 -11.64 -12.79 7.24
CA LYS A 237 -11.47 -13.40 5.93
C LYS A 237 -10.04 -13.25 5.45
N VAL A 238 -9.54 -14.29 4.77
CA VAL A 238 -8.19 -14.33 4.20
C VAL A 238 -8.26 -14.19 2.70
N CYS A 239 -7.47 -13.26 2.17
CA CYS A 239 -7.37 -13.00 0.74
C CYS A 239 -5.91 -13.17 0.27
N PRO A 240 -5.71 -13.43 -1.03
CA PRO A 240 -4.36 -13.51 -1.60
C PRO A 240 -3.65 -12.16 -1.68
N CYS A 241 -4.40 -11.05 -1.77
CA CYS A 241 -3.87 -9.70 -1.96
C CYS A 241 -4.88 -8.66 -1.48
N VAL A 242 -4.41 -7.48 -1.07
CA VAL A 242 -5.27 -6.34 -0.64
C VAL A 242 -6.25 -5.87 -1.72
N PHE A 243 -5.95 -6.12 -3.00
CA PHE A 243 -6.84 -5.82 -4.12
C PHE A 243 -7.83 -6.95 -4.44
N LEU A 244 -7.71 -8.11 -3.82
CA LEU A 244 -8.53 -9.30 -4.08
C LEU A 244 -9.39 -9.64 -2.84
N CYS A 245 -10.03 -8.63 -2.26
CA CYS A 245 -10.84 -8.73 -1.05
C CYS A 245 -12.35 -8.90 -1.35
N GLU A 246 -12.70 -9.43 -2.51
CA GLU A 246 -14.08 -9.75 -2.90
C GLU A 246 -14.36 -11.26 -2.72
N ASN A 247 -15.63 -11.62 -2.57
CA ASN A 247 -16.08 -12.98 -2.22
C ASN A 247 -15.47 -14.10 -3.09
N ASN A 248 -15.20 -13.81 -4.36
CA ASN A 248 -14.69 -14.80 -5.32
C ASN A 248 -13.19 -15.15 -5.11
N PHE A 249 -12.48 -14.37 -4.29
CA PHE A 249 -11.04 -14.50 -4.11
C PHE A 249 -10.65 -14.88 -2.68
N PHE A 250 -11.60 -15.08 -1.78
CA PHE A 250 -11.26 -15.51 -0.44
C PHE A 250 -10.67 -16.91 -0.45
N ILE A 251 -9.54 -17.06 0.24
CA ILE A 251 -8.85 -18.35 0.43
C ILE A 251 -9.46 -19.11 1.60
N GLY A 252 -9.94 -18.38 2.62
CA GLY A 252 -10.51 -18.96 3.82
C GLY A 252 -10.83 -17.91 4.87
N GLU A 253 -10.92 -18.35 6.12
CA GLU A 253 -11.15 -17.51 7.29
C GLU A 253 -10.07 -17.80 8.33
N TYR A 254 -9.50 -16.76 8.94
CA TYR A 254 -8.51 -16.91 10.00
C TYR A 254 -9.15 -17.54 11.24
N ALA A 255 -8.59 -18.64 11.67
CA ALA A 255 -8.79 -19.24 12.99
C ALA A 255 -7.41 -19.58 13.58
N LYS A 256 -7.29 -19.56 14.89
CA LYS A 256 -6.02 -19.87 15.58
C LYS A 256 -5.48 -21.24 15.16
N GLY A 257 -4.20 -21.28 14.80
CA GLY A 257 -3.53 -22.51 14.31
C GLY A 257 -3.78 -22.84 12.83
N CYS A 258 -4.39 -21.94 12.05
CA CYS A 258 -4.54 -22.12 10.60
C CYS A 258 -3.19 -22.07 9.88
N ASP A 259 -3.00 -23.02 8.98
CA ASP A 259 -1.90 -23.02 8.01
C ASP A 259 -2.42 -22.66 6.62
N PHE A 260 -2.22 -21.38 6.23
CA PHE A 260 -2.67 -20.87 4.93
C PHE A 260 -1.85 -21.40 3.77
N LEU A 261 -0.61 -21.81 4.00
CA LEU A 261 0.26 -22.37 2.96
C LEU A 261 -0.25 -23.72 2.46
N SER A 262 -0.79 -24.53 3.36
CA SER A 262 -1.35 -25.83 2.99
C SER A 262 -2.73 -25.75 2.32
N CYS A 263 -3.45 -24.63 2.52
CA CYS A 263 -4.80 -24.41 2.01
C CYS A 263 -4.84 -23.65 0.69
N SER A 264 -3.71 -23.09 0.24
CA SER A 264 -3.67 -22.25 -0.96
C SER A 264 -3.78 -23.07 -2.23
N THR A 265 -4.95 -23.01 -2.87
CA THR A 265 -5.19 -23.52 -4.24
C THR A 265 -5.14 -22.40 -5.28
N PHE A 266 -4.68 -21.20 -4.89
CA PHE A 266 -4.69 -20.04 -5.75
C PHE A 266 -3.53 -20.15 -6.76
N ALA A 267 -3.84 -20.63 -7.97
CA ALA A 267 -2.88 -20.72 -9.05
C ALA A 267 -3.03 -19.51 -10.00
N HIS A 268 -1.96 -18.82 -10.30
CA HIS A 268 -1.90 -17.72 -11.27
C HIS A 268 -0.53 -17.66 -11.94
N ASP A 269 -0.44 -16.89 -13.02
CA ASP A 269 0.83 -16.57 -13.65
C ASP A 269 1.63 -15.61 -12.75
N PHE A 270 2.78 -16.09 -12.28
CA PHE A 270 3.64 -15.33 -11.37
C PHE A 270 4.24 -14.06 -11.99
N TYR A 271 4.27 -13.97 -13.33
CA TYR A 271 4.83 -12.82 -14.05
C TYR A 271 3.79 -11.74 -14.35
N SER A 272 2.50 -11.98 -14.07
CA SER A 272 1.45 -10.98 -14.19
C SER A 272 0.89 -10.58 -12.83
N CYS A 273 0.35 -9.36 -12.72
CA CYS A 273 -0.42 -8.98 -11.55
C CYS A 273 -1.85 -9.49 -11.70
N PHE A 274 -2.21 -10.53 -10.97
CA PHE A 274 -3.53 -11.16 -11.05
C PHE A 274 -4.66 -10.16 -10.79
N ALA A 275 -4.48 -9.22 -9.85
CA ALA A 275 -5.46 -8.16 -9.59
C ALA A 275 -5.63 -7.24 -10.80
N LEU A 276 -4.53 -6.83 -11.44
CA LEU A 276 -4.57 -5.99 -12.64
C LEU A 276 -5.31 -6.69 -13.77
N GLU A 277 -4.98 -7.94 -14.06
CA GLU A 277 -5.59 -8.71 -15.14
C GLU A 277 -7.10 -8.93 -14.92
N ASN A 278 -7.51 -9.27 -13.70
CA ASN A 278 -8.89 -9.64 -13.40
C ASN A 278 -9.79 -8.46 -13.05
N LEU A 279 -9.27 -7.35 -12.52
CA LEU A 279 -10.06 -6.20 -12.11
C LEU A 279 -10.07 -5.08 -13.16
N ASN A 280 -8.96 -4.86 -13.85
CA ASN A 280 -8.86 -3.80 -14.84
C ASN A 280 -9.16 -4.28 -16.27
N TYR A 281 -8.63 -5.43 -16.68
CA TYR A 281 -8.66 -5.86 -18.09
C TYR A 281 -9.71 -6.93 -18.40
N CYS A 282 -10.29 -7.57 -17.37
CA CYS A 282 -11.39 -8.50 -17.60
C CYS A 282 -12.66 -7.72 -17.97
N THR A 283 -13.11 -7.85 -19.20
CA THR A 283 -14.22 -7.05 -19.75
C THR A 283 -15.59 -7.69 -19.53
N ASP A 284 -15.72 -8.95 -19.15
CA ASP A 284 -17.02 -9.57 -18.92
C ASP A 284 -16.93 -10.79 -17.98
N LYS A 285 -17.44 -10.62 -16.78
CA LYS A 285 -18.10 -11.69 -16.04
C LYS A 285 -19.24 -11.13 -15.21
#